data_f69f8f3f23b655a25522e4a7df7e4218
#
_entry.id   f69f8f3f23b655a25522e4a7df7e4218
#
_cell.length_a   1.000
_cell.length_b   1.000
_cell.length_c   1.000
_cell.angle_alpha   90.00
_cell.angle_beta   90.00
_cell.angle_gamma   90.00
#
_symmetry.space_group_name_H-M   'P 1'
#
loop_
_entity.id
_entity.type
_entity.pdbx_description
1 polymer ?
#
loop_
_entity_poly.entity_id
_entity_poly.type
_entity_poly.pdbx_seq_one_letter_code
_entity_poly.pdbx_strand_id
1 'polypeptide(L)'
;MSANSTNPEQLQKAGDYRIGTALVVGASGMQVNIKHLISEVNIYQDINTPFISGNMIVQDARGIYELLPFLGQERLLFELSTPSSSGMIDMTEYSAWIYNIQDRFPTTDRAQTYMLQFTTNEAYKNLRTKVSQSFSGTIGNMVADILKGDTYLGTKKNVTVDPTMHSRKYIAPNLRPFRVINHLKEHAISQKGEPYFVFYEDPYGFQFRSLDSLLGVAGESAVVHKRTFKSQVPDDPNNIDDQMSLLLSFHVDDSNNTLTNTGAGMFNSTLTVHDVFNKQVNKYTFNYMEDSYNILSNFIIRL
;
A
#
# COMPACT_ATOMS: atom_id res chain seq x y z
N MET A 1 -47.32 -15.83 -1.36
CA MET A 1 -46.12 -15.42 -0.61
C MET A 1 -44.96 -16.21 -1.18
N SER A 2 -44.20 -15.60 -2.06
CA SER A 2 -43.03 -16.21 -2.70
C SER A 2 -41.86 -16.11 -1.71
N ALA A 3 -41.40 -17.25 -1.22
CA ALA A 3 -40.18 -17.31 -0.45
C ALA A 3 -39.00 -16.92 -1.39
N ASN A 4 -38.45 -15.76 -1.20
CA ASN A 4 -37.18 -15.40 -1.80
C ASN A 4 -36.14 -16.40 -1.26
N SER A 5 -35.73 -17.33 -2.09
CA SER A 5 -34.55 -18.14 -1.86
C SER A 5 -33.33 -17.21 -2.02
N THR A 6 -32.93 -16.55 -0.94
CA THR A 6 -31.68 -15.82 -0.89
C THR A 6 -30.56 -16.84 -1.09
N ASN A 7 -29.87 -16.69 -2.20
CA ASN A 7 -28.71 -17.49 -2.52
C ASN A 7 -27.69 -17.33 -1.37
N PRO A 8 -27.32 -18.39 -0.62
CA PRO A 8 -26.47 -18.26 0.57
C PRO A 8 -25.04 -17.76 0.24
N GLU A 9 -24.75 -17.56 -1.03
CA GLU A 9 -23.46 -17.04 -1.51
C GLU A 9 -23.43 -15.53 -1.72
N GLN A 10 -24.55 -14.80 -1.56
CA GLN A 10 -24.57 -13.35 -1.72
C GLN A 10 -24.14 -12.65 -0.42
N LEU A 11 -23.10 -11.81 -0.53
CA LEU A 11 -22.68 -10.89 0.52
C LEU A 11 -23.81 -9.87 0.76
N GLN A 12 -24.36 -9.81 1.98
CA GLN A 12 -25.59 -9.07 2.26
C GLN A 12 -25.41 -7.95 3.28
N LYS A 13 -24.35 -8.00 4.09
CA LYS A 13 -24.13 -7.04 5.19
C LYS A 13 -22.74 -6.46 5.14
N ALA A 14 -22.61 -5.24 5.64
CA ALA A 14 -21.30 -4.67 5.91
C ALA A 14 -20.55 -5.58 6.93
N GLY A 15 -19.32 -5.92 6.62
CA GLY A 15 -18.53 -6.88 7.41
C GLY A 15 -18.60 -8.32 6.89
N ASP A 16 -19.51 -8.65 5.97
CA ASP A 16 -19.44 -9.92 5.28
C ASP A 16 -18.20 -9.95 4.38
N TYR A 17 -17.59 -11.11 4.27
CA TYR A 17 -16.48 -11.34 3.37
C TYR A 17 -16.61 -12.70 2.70
N ARG A 18 -16.00 -12.83 1.55
CA ARG A 18 -15.91 -14.09 0.82
C ARG A 18 -14.46 -14.37 0.47
N ILE A 19 -13.99 -15.53 0.88
CA ILE A 19 -12.73 -16.08 0.38
C ILE A 19 -13.08 -16.85 -0.90
N GLY A 20 -12.65 -16.37 -2.05
CA GLY A 20 -12.82 -17.05 -3.33
C GLY A 20 -11.88 -18.24 -3.42
N THR A 21 -10.60 -17.96 -3.53
CA THR A 21 -9.51 -18.93 -3.62
C THR A 21 -8.60 -18.80 -2.40
N ALA A 22 -8.15 -19.91 -1.85
CA ALA A 22 -7.07 -19.96 -0.86
C ALA A 22 -6.29 -21.25 -1.02
N LEU A 23 -5.22 -21.21 -1.81
CA LEU A 23 -4.36 -22.34 -2.13
C LEU A 23 -2.93 -22.07 -1.69
N VAL A 24 -2.34 -23.01 -0.99
CA VAL A 24 -0.89 -23.04 -0.75
C VAL A 24 -0.26 -23.96 -1.79
N VAL A 25 0.72 -23.42 -2.52
CA VAL A 25 1.47 -24.14 -3.53
C VAL A 25 2.87 -24.39 -3.00
N GLY A 26 3.19 -25.64 -2.72
CA GLY A 26 4.51 -26.05 -2.25
C GLY A 26 5.58 -25.98 -3.32
N ALA A 27 6.84 -26.08 -2.91
CA ALA A 27 7.99 -26.08 -3.81
C ALA A 27 7.96 -27.20 -4.87
N SER A 28 7.32 -28.33 -4.57
CA SER A 28 7.10 -29.45 -5.49
C SER A 28 6.01 -29.20 -6.53
N GLY A 29 5.27 -28.07 -6.43
CA GLY A 29 4.09 -27.78 -7.23
C GLY A 29 2.79 -28.38 -6.66
N MET A 30 2.83 -29.12 -5.55
CA MET A 30 1.64 -29.61 -4.87
C MET A 30 0.80 -28.43 -4.40
N GLN A 31 -0.50 -28.52 -4.64
CA GLN A 31 -1.46 -27.48 -4.25
C GLN A 31 -2.38 -28.03 -3.16
N VAL A 32 -2.52 -27.28 -2.10
CA VAL A 32 -3.43 -27.61 -1.00
C VAL A 32 -4.40 -26.47 -0.75
N ASN A 33 -5.68 -26.82 -0.75
CA ASN A 33 -6.74 -25.85 -0.46
C ASN A 33 -6.92 -25.70 1.05
N ILE A 34 -6.68 -24.48 1.53
CA ILE A 34 -6.78 -24.09 2.94
C ILE A 34 -8.00 -23.22 3.24
N LYS A 35 -8.87 -22.96 2.26
CA LYS A 35 -10.01 -22.03 2.37
C LYS A 35 -10.84 -22.22 3.62
N HIS A 36 -11.16 -23.45 3.97
CA HIS A 36 -12.03 -23.79 5.12
C HIS A 36 -11.26 -23.94 6.44
N LEU A 37 -9.95 -23.75 6.41
CA LEU A 37 -9.07 -23.88 7.57
C LEU A 37 -8.62 -22.52 8.09
N ILE A 38 -8.93 -21.45 7.36
CA ILE A 38 -8.59 -20.09 7.72
C ILE A 38 -9.57 -19.60 8.77
N SER A 39 -9.07 -19.18 9.92
CA SER A 39 -9.85 -18.58 10.99
C SER A 39 -9.73 -17.05 11.01
N GLU A 40 -8.61 -16.50 10.58
CA GLU A 40 -8.35 -15.07 10.57
C GLU A 40 -7.38 -14.71 9.45
N VAL A 41 -7.59 -13.55 8.81
CA VAL A 41 -6.68 -12.97 7.82
C VAL A 41 -6.50 -11.50 8.12
N ASN A 42 -5.25 -11.08 8.20
CA ASN A 42 -4.87 -9.68 8.33
C ASN A 42 -4.00 -9.29 7.14
N ILE A 43 -4.35 -8.22 6.46
CA ILE A 43 -3.61 -7.69 5.31
C ILE A 43 -3.19 -6.25 5.66
N TYR A 44 -1.90 -5.99 5.53
CA TYR A 44 -1.28 -4.73 5.89
C TYR A 44 -0.86 -3.99 4.63
N GLN A 45 -1.38 -2.79 4.50
CA GLN A 45 -1.05 -1.86 3.44
C GLN A 45 -0.72 -0.51 4.06
N ASP A 46 0.38 0.10 3.64
CA ASP A 46 0.87 1.37 4.15
C ASP A 46 1.42 2.20 3.00
N ILE A 47 1.07 3.49 2.98
CA ILE A 47 1.53 4.45 1.97
C ILE A 47 3.06 4.65 1.98
N ASN A 48 3.72 4.31 3.07
CA ASN A 48 5.18 4.40 3.22
C ASN A 48 5.89 3.06 2.98
N THR A 49 5.13 1.96 2.83
CA THR A 49 5.69 0.63 2.62
C THR A 49 5.51 0.18 1.18
N PRO A 50 6.59 -0.18 0.48
CA PRO A 50 6.55 -0.47 -0.95
C PRO A 50 6.02 -1.87 -1.29
N PHE A 51 5.35 -2.55 -0.38
CA PHE A 51 4.79 -3.88 -0.60
C PHE A 51 3.64 -4.18 0.36
N ILE A 52 2.74 -5.05 -0.07
CA ILE A 52 1.67 -5.58 0.77
C ILE A 52 2.22 -6.79 1.53
N SER A 53 1.90 -6.87 2.83
CA SER A 53 2.16 -8.03 3.67
C SER A 53 0.91 -8.44 4.41
N GLY A 54 0.91 -9.63 4.97
CA GLY A 54 -0.20 -10.10 5.77
C GLY A 54 0.14 -11.30 6.62
N ASN A 55 -0.79 -11.66 7.46
CA ASN A 55 -0.75 -12.92 8.20
C ASN A 55 -2.11 -13.62 8.13
N MET A 56 -2.08 -14.91 8.30
CA MET A 56 -3.23 -15.78 8.22
C MET A 56 -3.12 -16.86 9.28
N ILE A 57 -4.15 -17.00 10.11
CA ILE A 57 -4.23 -18.07 11.11
C ILE A 57 -4.95 -19.26 10.49
N VAL A 58 -4.27 -20.39 10.47
CA VAL A 58 -4.76 -21.64 9.90
C VAL A 58 -4.96 -22.66 11.01
N GLN A 59 -6.15 -23.27 11.05
CA GLN A 59 -6.48 -24.38 11.92
C GLN A 59 -6.38 -25.68 11.10
N ASP A 60 -5.26 -26.35 11.21
CA ASP A 60 -4.93 -27.53 10.43
C ASP A 60 -5.34 -28.80 11.15
N ALA A 61 -6.48 -29.37 10.73
CA ALA A 61 -6.95 -30.68 11.16
C ALA A 61 -6.64 -31.78 10.13
N ARG A 62 -5.89 -31.46 9.05
CA ARG A 62 -5.57 -32.39 7.96
C ARG A 62 -4.10 -32.77 7.90
N GLY A 63 -3.26 -32.18 8.76
CA GLY A 63 -1.82 -32.43 8.73
C GLY A 63 -1.15 -31.80 7.51
N ILE A 64 -1.61 -30.62 7.08
CA ILE A 64 -1.05 -29.93 5.91
C ILE A 64 0.40 -29.56 6.15
N TYR A 65 0.74 -29.20 7.37
CA TYR A 65 2.10 -28.87 7.76
C TYR A 65 3.08 -30.05 7.52
N GLU A 66 2.64 -31.26 7.76
CA GLU A 66 3.42 -32.47 7.52
C GLU A 66 3.39 -32.90 6.04
N LEU A 67 2.28 -32.64 5.36
CA LEU A 67 2.10 -32.95 3.94
C LEU A 67 2.88 -32.02 3.02
N LEU A 68 2.91 -30.73 3.36
CA LEU A 68 3.70 -29.71 2.67
C LEU A 68 4.85 -29.31 3.58
N PRO A 69 6.06 -29.87 3.40
CA PRO A 69 7.21 -29.36 4.13
C PRO A 69 7.48 -27.93 3.71
N PHE A 70 7.23 -27.01 4.64
CA PHE A 70 7.46 -25.57 4.40
C PHE A 70 8.96 -25.31 4.36
N LEU A 71 9.47 -25.06 3.16
CA LEU A 71 10.89 -24.81 2.89
C LEU A 71 11.19 -23.30 2.65
N GLY A 72 10.16 -22.46 2.68
CA GLY A 72 10.28 -21.02 2.39
C GLY A 72 10.19 -20.67 0.90
N GLN A 73 9.64 -21.59 0.10
CA GLN A 73 9.38 -21.38 -1.33
C GLN A 73 7.89 -21.55 -1.68
N GLU A 74 7.06 -21.61 -0.67
CA GLU A 74 5.63 -21.78 -0.81
C GLU A 74 4.97 -20.48 -1.27
N ARG A 75 4.04 -20.62 -2.20
CA ARG A 75 3.23 -19.53 -2.72
C ARG A 75 1.82 -19.63 -2.19
N LEU A 76 1.25 -18.49 -1.90
CA LEU A 76 -0.14 -18.33 -1.51
C LEU A 76 -0.92 -17.72 -2.67
N LEU A 77 -1.91 -18.43 -3.19
CA LEU A 77 -2.92 -17.92 -4.08
C LEU A 77 -4.15 -17.58 -3.24
N PHE A 78 -4.48 -16.32 -3.16
CA PHE A 78 -5.51 -15.85 -2.25
C PHE A 78 -6.40 -14.81 -2.92
N GLU A 79 -7.71 -14.98 -2.75
CA GLU A 79 -8.74 -14.06 -3.23
C GLU A 79 -9.71 -13.76 -2.09
N LEU A 80 -9.86 -12.48 -1.79
CA LEU A 80 -10.77 -11.96 -0.78
C LEU A 80 -11.65 -10.89 -1.41
N SER A 81 -12.95 -11.01 -1.25
CA SER A 81 -13.93 -10.00 -1.66
C SER A 81 -14.83 -9.59 -0.51
N THR A 82 -15.23 -8.33 -0.54
CA THR A 82 -16.20 -7.74 0.38
C THR A 82 -17.43 -7.29 -0.41
N PRO A 83 -18.57 -6.93 0.22
CA PRO A 83 -19.78 -6.50 -0.48
C PRO A 83 -19.60 -5.29 -1.39
N SER A 84 -18.65 -4.41 -1.09
CA SER A 84 -18.34 -3.29 -1.98
C SER A 84 -17.39 -3.75 -3.09
N SER A 85 -17.68 -3.37 -4.32
CA SER A 85 -16.87 -3.71 -5.51
C SER A 85 -15.42 -3.23 -5.44
N SER A 86 -15.13 -2.26 -4.58
CA SER A 86 -13.80 -1.70 -4.34
C SER A 86 -12.94 -2.52 -3.36
N GLY A 87 -13.51 -3.54 -2.73
CA GLY A 87 -12.86 -4.32 -1.68
C GLY A 87 -12.31 -5.68 -2.13
N MET A 88 -12.01 -5.87 -3.41
CA MET A 88 -11.43 -7.12 -3.88
C MET A 88 -9.91 -7.10 -3.80
N ILE A 89 -9.36 -8.12 -3.13
CA ILE A 89 -7.91 -8.40 -3.13
C ILE A 89 -7.71 -9.72 -3.85
N ASP A 90 -7.04 -9.66 -5.00
CA ASP A 90 -6.75 -10.81 -5.83
C ASP A 90 -5.24 -11.03 -5.94
N MET A 91 -4.77 -12.08 -5.29
CA MET A 91 -3.38 -12.57 -5.36
C MET A 91 -3.32 -13.92 -6.09
N THR A 92 -4.27 -14.22 -6.99
CA THR A 92 -4.26 -15.48 -7.74
C THR A 92 -3.35 -15.40 -8.96
N GLU A 93 -3.35 -14.27 -9.65
CA GLU A 93 -2.45 -14.03 -10.79
C GLU A 93 -1.02 -13.74 -10.32
N TYR A 94 -0.87 -12.93 -9.27
CA TYR A 94 0.42 -12.51 -8.71
C TYR A 94 0.56 -13.06 -7.29
N SER A 95 0.83 -14.38 -7.21
CA SER A 95 0.87 -15.10 -5.94
C SER A 95 1.76 -14.43 -4.89
N ALA A 96 1.28 -14.39 -3.66
CA ALA A 96 2.09 -14.02 -2.51
C ALA A 96 3.06 -15.13 -2.12
N TRP A 97 4.10 -14.79 -1.39
CA TRP A 97 5.09 -15.74 -0.85
C TRP A 97 4.92 -15.87 0.64
N ILE A 98 4.85 -17.11 1.11
CA ILE A 98 4.90 -17.41 2.54
C ILE A 98 6.36 -17.37 2.95
N TYR A 99 6.71 -16.47 3.88
CA TYR A 99 8.09 -16.30 4.30
C TYR A 99 8.34 -16.73 5.74
N ASN A 100 7.29 -16.92 6.53
CA ASN A 100 7.43 -17.33 7.93
C ASN A 100 6.19 -18.06 8.42
N ILE A 101 6.41 -18.99 9.36
CA ILE A 101 5.37 -19.68 10.10
C ILE A 101 5.67 -19.49 11.58
N GLN A 102 4.71 -18.99 12.31
CA GLN A 102 4.83 -18.69 13.74
C GLN A 102 3.69 -19.31 14.55
N ASP A 103 3.86 -19.32 15.85
CA ASP A 103 2.83 -19.64 16.84
C ASP A 103 2.16 -20.99 16.57
N ARG A 104 2.98 -22.02 16.24
CA ARG A 104 2.49 -23.36 16.04
C ARG A 104 2.23 -24.03 17.38
N PHE A 105 0.97 -24.39 17.64
CA PHE A 105 0.58 -25.12 18.84
C PHE A 105 -0.54 -26.12 18.54
N PRO A 106 -0.56 -27.27 19.24
CA PRO A 106 -1.66 -28.20 19.14
C PRO A 106 -2.93 -27.60 19.78
N THR A 107 -4.00 -27.58 19.03
CA THR A 107 -5.31 -27.12 19.51
C THR A 107 -6.13 -28.28 20.07
N THR A 108 -5.99 -29.47 19.48
CA THR A 108 -6.56 -30.75 19.93
C THR A 108 -5.58 -31.85 19.61
N ASP A 109 -5.90 -33.07 20.03
CA ASP A 109 -5.09 -34.28 19.72
C ASP A 109 -4.87 -34.50 18.21
N ARG A 110 -5.70 -33.90 17.35
CA ARG A 110 -5.68 -34.11 15.90
C ARG A 110 -5.64 -32.80 15.09
N ALA A 111 -5.58 -31.68 15.75
CA ALA A 111 -5.56 -30.36 15.08
C ALA A 111 -4.50 -29.47 15.69
N GLN A 112 -3.85 -28.70 14.84
CA GLN A 112 -2.86 -27.70 15.21
C GLN A 112 -3.23 -26.34 14.61
N THR A 113 -2.86 -25.29 15.29
CA THR A 113 -3.02 -23.91 14.79
C THR A 113 -1.65 -23.30 14.56
N TYR A 114 -1.49 -22.59 13.46
CA TYR A 114 -0.28 -21.84 13.16
C TYR A 114 -0.60 -20.60 12.35
N MET A 115 0.29 -19.64 12.42
CA MET A 115 0.21 -18.39 11.67
C MET A 115 1.14 -18.43 10.46
N LEU A 116 0.60 -18.25 9.27
CA LEU A 116 1.34 -18.05 8.03
C LEU A 116 1.54 -16.56 7.81
N GLN A 117 2.78 -16.12 7.64
CA GLN A 117 3.10 -14.76 7.24
C GLN A 117 3.48 -14.73 5.77
N PHE A 118 2.87 -13.83 5.04
CA PHE A 118 3.08 -13.73 3.58
C PHE A 118 3.35 -12.29 3.13
N THR A 119 3.96 -12.18 1.97
CA THR A 119 4.25 -10.90 1.31
C THR A 119 4.17 -11.05 -0.21
N THR A 120 4.10 -9.95 -0.91
CA THR A 120 4.05 -9.95 -2.37
C THR A 120 5.37 -10.42 -3.01
N ASN A 121 5.28 -10.95 -4.22
CA ASN A 121 6.41 -11.53 -4.94
C ASN A 121 7.55 -10.50 -5.16
N GLU A 122 7.21 -9.26 -5.42
CA GLU A 122 8.17 -8.19 -5.65
C GLU A 122 8.99 -7.86 -4.40
N ALA A 123 8.39 -7.96 -3.21
CA ALA A 123 9.11 -7.83 -1.94
C ALA A 123 10.17 -8.93 -1.79
N TYR A 124 9.80 -10.18 -2.14
CA TYR A 124 10.73 -11.30 -2.12
C TYR A 124 11.85 -11.13 -3.16
N LYS A 125 11.53 -10.76 -4.40
CA LYS A 125 12.50 -10.49 -5.45
C LYS A 125 13.45 -9.36 -5.09
N ASN A 126 12.95 -8.29 -4.45
CA ASN A 126 13.75 -7.14 -4.02
C ASN A 126 14.89 -7.55 -3.08
N LEU A 127 14.71 -8.58 -2.25
CA LEU A 127 15.76 -9.06 -1.35
C LEU A 127 16.94 -9.72 -2.10
N ARG A 128 16.66 -10.34 -3.25
CA ARG A 128 17.61 -11.10 -4.05
C ARG A 128 18.25 -10.29 -5.18
N THR A 129 17.61 -9.21 -5.60
CA THR A 129 18.01 -8.39 -6.74
C THR A 129 18.85 -7.20 -6.31
N LYS A 130 19.84 -6.86 -7.10
CA LYS A 130 20.67 -5.67 -6.95
C LYS A 130 20.70 -4.88 -8.24
N VAL A 131 20.62 -3.56 -8.12
CA VAL A 131 20.71 -2.61 -9.22
C VAL A 131 22.09 -1.97 -9.22
N SER A 132 22.83 -2.19 -10.29
CA SER A 132 24.15 -1.59 -10.52
C SER A 132 24.19 -1.06 -11.95
N GLN A 133 23.57 0.10 -12.17
CA GLN A 133 23.41 0.68 -13.50
C GLN A 133 23.27 2.20 -13.41
N SER A 134 23.58 2.88 -14.51
CA SER A 134 23.27 4.30 -14.69
C SER A 134 21.91 4.46 -15.36
N PHE A 135 21.13 5.37 -14.84
CA PHE A 135 19.84 5.79 -15.39
C PHE A 135 19.92 7.24 -15.85
N SER A 136 19.20 7.57 -16.91
CA SER A 136 19.03 8.95 -17.37
C SER A 136 17.61 9.18 -17.83
N GLY A 137 17.04 10.32 -17.46
CA GLY A 137 15.65 10.67 -17.78
C GLY A 137 14.94 11.28 -16.58
N THR A 138 13.62 11.30 -16.62
CA THR A 138 12.81 11.72 -15.48
C THR A 138 12.79 10.64 -14.41
N ILE A 139 12.65 11.04 -13.14
CA ILE A 139 12.63 10.09 -12.02
C ILE A 139 11.48 9.09 -12.18
N GLY A 140 10.31 9.54 -12.61
CA GLY A 140 9.17 8.66 -12.86
C GLY A 140 9.49 7.53 -13.86
N ASN A 141 10.18 7.86 -14.95
CA ASN A 141 10.60 6.85 -15.94
C ASN A 141 11.60 5.86 -15.35
N MET A 142 12.59 6.34 -14.58
CA MET A 142 13.57 5.48 -13.90
C MET A 142 12.89 4.50 -12.94
N VAL A 143 11.88 4.96 -12.19
CA VAL A 143 11.10 4.13 -11.27
C VAL A 143 10.32 3.07 -12.06
N ALA A 144 9.67 3.46 -13.15
CA ALA A 144 8.95 2.52 -14.01
C ALA A 144 9.88 1.45 -14.61
N ASP A 145 11.08 1.84 -15.06
CA ASP A 145 12.09 0.93 -15.59
C ASP A 145 12.57 -0.08 -14.54
N ILE A 146 12.78 0.36 -13.29
CA ILE A 146 13.19 -0.51 -12.19
C ILE A 146 12.07 -1.50 -11.82
N LEU A 147 10.81 -1.06 -11.84
CA LEU A 147 9.67 -1.93 -11.50
C LEU A 147 9.37 -2.94 -12.62
N LYS A 148 9.32 -2.49 -13.87
CA LYS A 148 8.93 -3.31 -15.02
C LYS A 148 10.09 -4.09 -15.65
N GLY A 149 11.33 -3.63 -15.46
CA GLY A 149 12.50 -4.26 -16.06
C GLY A 149 12.70 -5.70 -15.57
N ASP A 150 12.75 -6.66 -16.48
CA ASP A 150 12.92 -8.09 -16.19
C ASP A 150 14.22 -8.39 -15.44
N THR A 151 15.25 -7.59 -15.66
CA THR A 151 16.55 -7.69 -14.97
C THR A 151 16.44 -7.33 -13.48
N TYR A 152 15.39 -6.59 -13.10
CA TYR A 152 15.17 -6.11 -11.73
C TYR A 152 13.98 -6.79 -11.08
N LEU A 153 12.88 -6.09 -10.92
CA LEU A 153 11.67 -6.65 -10.29
C LEU A 153 10.79 -7.39 -11.30
N GLY A 154 10.75 -6.92 -12.56
CA GLY A 154 9.96 -7.53 -13.63
C GLY A 154 8.50 -7.71 -13.20
N THR A 155 7.91 -6.67 -12.59
CA THR A 155 6.52 -6.76 -12.17
C THR A 155 5.60 -6.73 -13.38
N LYS A 156 4.59 -7.59 -13.33
CA LYS A 156 3.50 -7.60 -14.30
C LYS A 156 2.28 -6.82 -13.81
N LYS A 157 2.31 -6.39 -12.55
CA LYS A 157 1.27 -5.57 -11.96
C LYS A 157 1.21 -4.20 -12.62
N ASN A 158 0.08 -3.53 -12.49
CA ASN A 158 -0.03 -2.14 -12.91
C ASN A 158 1.00 -1.27 -12.17
N VAL A 159 1.55 -0.30 -12.88
CA VAL A 159 2.48 0.68 -12.31
C VAL A 159 1.98 2.05 -12.70
N THR A 160 1.46 2.77 -11.73
CA THR A 160 1.00 4.15 -11.86
C THR A 160 2.09 5.08 -11.39
N VAL A 161 2.54 5.97 -12.28
CA VAL A 161 3.62 6.91 -12.00
C VAL A 161 3.16 8.30 -12.35
N ASP A 162 3.18 9.20 -11.38
CA ASP A 162 2.93 10.62 -11.64
C ASP A 162 4.14 11.23 -12.36
N PRO A 163 3.89 12.14 -13.32
CA PRO A 163 4.94 12.76 -14.07
C PRO A 163 5.83 13.64 -13.17
N THR A 164 7.15 13.47 -13.31
CA THR A 164 8.15 14.22 -12.55
C THR A 164 8.86 15.24 -13.42
N MET A 165 9.20 16.39 -12.81
CA MET A 165 10.02 17.43 -13.45
C MET A 165 11.47 16.97 -13.59
N HIS A 166 12.15 17.60 -14.51
CA HIS A 166 13.59 17.54 -14.75
C HIS A 166 14.14 16.13 -15.07
N SER A 167 14.88 16.09 -16.16
CA SER A 167 15.72 14.94 -16.48
C SER A 167 16.98 14.95 -15.60
N ARG A 168 17.29 13.79 -15.04
CA ARG A 168 18.47 13.61 -14.17
C ARG A 168 19.29 12.41 -14.63
N LYS A 169 20.54 12.36 -14.19
CA LYS A 169 21.40 11.18 -14.31
C LYS A 169 21.60 10.63 -12.90
N TYR A 170 21.38 9.33 -12.75
CA TYR A 170 21.54 8.63 -11.49
C TYR A 170 22.31 7.34 -11.69
N ILE A 171 23.27 7.05 -10.84
CA ILE A 171 24.02 5.80 -10.84
C ILE A 171 23.64 5.04 -9.58
N ALA A 172 23.02 3.87 -9.76
CA ALA A 172 22.67 2.99 -8.65
C ALA A 172 23.90 2.18 -8.20
N PRO A 173 24.39 2.36 -6.96
CA PRO A 173 25.61 1.72 -6.50
C PRO A 173 25.31 0.36 -5.85
N ASN A 174 24.88 -0.63 -6.63
CA ASN A 174 24.61 -1.99 -6.16
C ASN A 174 23.58 -2.06 -4.99
N LEU A 175 22.51 -1.29 -5.10
CA LEU A 175 21.43 -1.23 -4.10
C LEU A 175 20.27 -2.15 -4.47
N ARG A 176 19.42 -2.51 -3.48
CA ARG A 176 18.16 -3.20 -3.74
C ARG A 176 17.20 -2.27 -4.49
N PRO A 177 16.33 -2.80 -5.38
CA PRO A 177 15.41 -2.00 -6.20
C PRO A 177 14.57 -1.00 -5.39
N PHE A 178 13.91 -1.43 -4.32
CA PHE A 178 13.09 -0.54 -3.49
C PHE A 178 13.92 0.55 -2.80
N ARG A 179 15.17 0.26 -2.45
CA ARG A 179 16.06 1.26 -1.89
C ARG A 179 16.47 2.31 -2.92
N VAL A 180 16.69 1.89 -4.17
CA VAL A 180 16.93 2.82 -5.29
C VAL A 180 15.72 3.71 -5.50
N ILE A 181 14.51 3.14 -5.55
CA ILE A 181 13.27 3.91 -5.71
C ILE A 181 13.06 4.90 -4.56
N ASN A 182 13.30 4.47 -3.31
CA ASN A 182 13.17 5.36 -2.16
C ASN A 182 14.18 6.52 -2.23
N HIS A 183 15.40 6.28 -2.69
CA HIS A 183 16.38 7.33 -2.88
C HIS A 183 15.98 8.28 -4.02
N LEU A 184 15.46 7.75 -5.13
CA LEU A 184 14.91 8.58 -6.22
C LEU A 184 13.70 9.40 -5.77
N LYS A 185 12.84 8.83 -4.91
CA LYS A 185 11.68 9.49 -4.33
C LYS A 185 12.03 10.78 -3.59
N GLU A 186 13.13 10.78 -2.82
CA GLU A 186 13.61 11.95 -2.07
C GLU A 186 14.00 13.14 -2.97
N HIS A 187 14.26 12.86 -4.25
CA HIS A 187 14.66 13.86 -5.23
C HIS A 187 13.59 14.15 -6.30
N ALA A 188 12.44 13.50 -6.18
CA ALA A 188 11.34 13.68 -7.13
C ALA A 188 10.62 15.01 -6.87
N ILE A 189 10.30 15.71 -7.95
CA ILE A 189 9.52 16.94 -7.94
C ILE A 189 8.41 16.77 -8.95
N SER A 190 7.17 17.08 -8.57
CA SER A 190 6.02 17.03 -9.46
C SER A 190 6.09 18.15 -10.51
N GLN A 191 5.29 18.05 -11.56
CA GLN A 191 5.20 19.13 -12.57
C GLN A 191 4.70 20.47 -12.00
N LYS A 192 4.09 20.45 -10.83
CA LYS A 192 3.63 21.65 -10.12
C LYS A 192 4.67 22.23 -9.14
N GLY A 193 5.84 21.56 -9.01
CA GLY A 193 6.90 21.98 -8.10
C GLY A 193 6.85 21.33 -6.72
N GLU A 194 5.90 20.42 -6.46
CA GLU A 194 5.77 19.75 -5.18
C GLU A 194 6.84 18.67 -4.98
N PRO A 195 7.61 18.68 -3.88
CA PRO A 195 8.74 17.78 -3.69
C PRO A 195 8.41 16.50 -2.95
N TYR A 196 7.14 16.21 -2.66
CA TYR A 196 6.76 15.06 -1.83
C TYR A 196 6.11 13.98 -2.67
N PHE A 197 6.82 12.86 -2.82
CA PHE A 197 6.33 11.65 -3.47
C PHE A 197 6.22 10.50 -2.47
N VAL A 198 5.27 9.62 -2.72
CA VAL A 198 5.09 8.34 -2.00
C VAL A 198 5.25 7.19 -2.96
N PHE A 199 5.76 6.07 -2.44
CA PHE A 199 5.91 4.82 -3.18
C PHE A 199 5.37 3.68 -2.35
N TYR A 200 4.31 3.07 -2.82
CA TYR A 200 3.60 1.99 -2.13
C TYR A 200 2.97 1.02 -3.12
N GLU A 201 2.56 -0.13 -2.60
CA GLU A 201 1.77 -1.12 -3.32
C GLU A 201 0.34 -1.13 -2.78
N ASP A 202 -0.63 -1.13 -3.69
CA ASP A 202 -2.04 -1.32 -3.39
C ASP A 202 -2.58 -2.57 -4.12
N PRO A 203 -3.85 -2.98 -3.91
CA PRO A 203 -4.43 -4.12 -4.62
C PRO A 203 -4.44 -3.99 -6.15
N TYR A 204 -4.31 -2.78 -6.67
CA TYR A 204 -4.28 -2.50 -8.12
C TYR A 204 -2.87 -2.50 -8.70
N GLY A 205 -1.84 -2.44 -7.86
CA GLY A 205 -0.45 -2.46 -8.30
C GLY A 205 0.46 -1.48 -7.56
N PHE A 206 1.53 -1.05 -8.23
CA PHE A 206 2.49 -0.11 -7.66
C PHE A 206 2.11 1.32 -7.98
N GLN A 207 2.19 2.16 -6.95
CA GLN A 207 1.88 3.58 -7.01
C GLN A 207 3.13 4.40 -6.68
N PHE A 208 3.54 5.25 -7.62
CA PHE A 208 4.55 6.28 -7.40
C PHE A 208 3.90 7.63 -7.66
N ARG A 209 3.40 8.26 -6.61
CA ARG A 209 2.51 9.41 -6.74
C ARG A 209 2.97 10.59 -5.91
N SER A 210 2.68 11.79 -6.37
CA SER A 210 2.85 12.99 -5.55
C SER A 210 1.73 13.08 -4.51
N LEU A 211 2.04 13.61 -3.33
CA LEU A 211 1.04 13.80 -2.29
C LEU A 211 -0.11 14.70 -2.77
N ASP A 212 0.21 15.70 -3.57
CA ASP A 212 -0.73 16.59 -4.23
C ASP A 212 -1.78 15.86 -5.07
N SER A 213 -1.33 14.88 -5.88
CA SER A 213 -2.25 14.10 -6.70
C SER A 213 -3.16 13.21 -5.86
N LEU A 214 -2.66 12.71 -4.72
CA LEU A 214 -3.45 11.90 -3.79
C LEU A 214 -4.48 12.73 -3.02
N LEU A 215 -4.11 13.94 -2.61
CA LEU A 215 -5.01 14.84 -1.90
C LEU A 215 -6.03 15.54 -2.82
N GLY A 216 -5.93 15.31 -4.13
CA GLY A 216 -6.88 15.88 -5.08
C GLY A 216 -6.80 17.40 -5.23
N VAL A 217 -5.69 18.04 -4.81
CA VAL A 217 -5.46 19.49 -4.97
C VAL A 217 -5.43 19.89 -6.45
N ALA A 218 -5.34 18.94 -7.33
CA ALA A 218 -5.17 19.14 -8.76
C ALA A 218 -6.48 19.25 -9.57
N GLY A 219 -7.62 19.48 -8.97
CA GLY A 219 -8.86 19.72 -9.72
C GLY A 219 -9.95 18.66 -9.53
N GLU A 220 -11.06 18.97 -9.99
CA GLU A 220 -12.44 18.49 -10.03
C GLU A 220 -12.80 17.00 -9.74
N SER A 221 -11.86 16.12 -9.44
CA SER A 221 -12.11 14.66 -9.26
C SER A 221 -11.51 14.04 -7.99
N ALA A 222 -11.32 14.80 -6.93
CA ALA A 222 -11.02 14.20 -5.65
C ALA A 222 -12.24 13.39 -5.17
N VAL A 223 -12.15 12.05 -5.25
CA VAL A 223 -13.14 11.18 -4.61
C VAL A 223 -12.95 11.28 -3.12
N VAL A 224 -13.67 12.18 -2.48
CA VAL A 224 -13.70 12.26 -1.03
C VAL A 224 -14.64 11.17 -0.54
N HIS A 225 -14.10 10.16 0.13
CA HIS A 225 -14.93 9.17 0.82
C HIS A 225 -15.60 9.83 2.01
N LYS A 226 -16.88 10.13 1.87
CA LYS A 226 -17.69 10.64 2.97
C LYS A 226 -18.04 9.49 3.92
N ARG A 227 -17.69 9.65 5.20
CA ARG A 227 -18.09 8.75 6.26
C ARG A 227 -19.03 9.48 7.21
N THR A 228 -20.01 8.77 7.72
CA THR A 228 -20.99 9.34 8.66
C THR A 228 -20.81 8.69 10.02
N PHE A 229 -20.58 9.50 11.05
CA PHE A 229 -20.61 9.01 12.43
C PHE A 229 -22.04 9.01 12.93
N LYS A 230 -22.51 7.84 13.29
CA LYS A 230 -23.82 7.67 13.96
C LYS A 230 -23.64 6.74 15.14
N SER A 231 -24.18 7.13 16.26
CA SER A 231 -24.18 6.30 17.48
C SER A 231 -25.22 5.18 17.43
N GLN A 232 -26.05 5.13 16.40
CA GLN A 232 -27.15 4.16 16.25
C GLN A 232 -27.34 3.78 14.77
N VAL A 233 -28.17 2.75 14.54
CA VAL A 233 -28.52 2.06 13.30
C VAL A 233 -28.42 2.91 12.01
N PRO A 234 -27.92 2.34 10.90
CA PRO A 234 -27.93 2.98 9.57
C PRO A 234 -29.34 3.48 9.19
N ASP A 235 -29.42 4.54 8.38
CA ASP A 235 -30.70 5.08 7.91
C ASP A 235 -31.51 4.05 7.12
N ASP A 236 -30.80 3.22 6.32
CA ASP A 236 -31.37 2.05 5.66
C ASP A 236 -30.54 0.80 6.03
N PRO A 237 -31.07 -0.08 6.90
CA PRO A 237 -30.38 -1.32 7.26
C PRO A 237 -30.28 -2.32 6.11
N ASN A 238 -30.92 -2.08 4.98
CA ASN A 238 -30.82 -2.94 3.79
C ASN A 238 -29.81 -2.39 2.76
N ASN A 239 -29.33 -1.17 2.93
CA ASN A 239 -28.34 -0.57 2.04
C ASN A 239 -26.94 -0.85 2.56
N ILE A 240 -26.19 -1.70 1.85
CA ILE A 240 -24.83 -2.10 2.21
C ILE A 240 -23.87 -0.90 2.18
N ASP A 241 -24.01 0.00 1.20
CA ASP A 241 -23.13 1.16 1.07
C ASP A 241 -23.29 2.13 2.25
N ASP A 242 -24.51 2.33 2.74
CA ASP A 242 -24.77 3.13 3.94
C ASP A 242 -24.18 2.47 5.18
N GLN A 243 -24.32 1.14 5.32
CA GLN A 243 -23.68 0.40 6.42
C GLN A 243 -22.15 0.49 6.38
N MET A 244 -21.54 0.39 5.21
CA MET A 244 -20.07 0.49 5.06
C MET A 244 -19.55 1.91 5.22
N SER A 245 -20.38 2.91 5.03
CA SER A 245 -20.04 4.31 5.27
C SER A 245 -20.13 4.74 6.73
N LEU A 246 -20.68 3.88 7.60
CA LEU A 246 -20.89 4.17 9.01
C LEU A 246 -19.58 4.03 9.81
N LEU A 247 -19.27 5.04 10.61
CA LEU A 247 -18.20 4.99 11.59
C LEU A 247 -18.76 4.65 12.96
N LEU A 248 -18.30 3.56 13.56
CA LEU A 248 -18.69 3.12 14.91
C LEU A 248 -17.98 3.94 15.99
N SER A 249 -16.73 4.31 15.73
CA SER A 249 -15.95 5.17 16.62
C SER A 249 -14.90 5.92 15.79
N PHE A 250 -14.54 7.11 16.22
CA PHE A 250 -13.42 7.84 15.67
C PHE A 250 -12.70 8.60 16.79
N HIS A 251 -11.41 8.76 16.61
CA HIS A 251 -10.58 9.59 17.44
C HIS A 251 -9.78 10.52 16.54
N VAL A 252 -9.79 11.80 16.88
CA VAL A 252 -8.95 12.79 16.21
C VAL A 252 -7.86 13.18 17.20
N ASP A 253 -6.63 12.85 16.84
CA ASP A 253 -5.47 13.30 17.61
C ASP A 253 -5.08 14.70 17.10
N ASP A 254 -5.60 15.71 17.77
CA ASP A 254 -5.34 17.10 17.42
C ASP A 254 -4.17 17.62 18.28
N SER A 255 -2.96 17.46 17.73
CA SER A 255 -1.75 17.99 18.34
C SER A 255 -1.12 19.06 17.46
N ASN A 256 -1.22 20.31 17.89
CA ASN A 256 -0.51 21.43 17.26
C ASN A 256 0.55 21.97 18.21
N ASN A 257 1.82 21.73 17.89
CA ASN A 257 2.94 22.30 18.62
C ASN A 257 3.59 23.43 17.81
N THR A 258 3.08 24.63 17.97
CA THR A 258 3.56 25.83 17.25
C THR A 258 5.04 26.10 17.51
N LEU A 259 5.55 25.85 18.72
CA LEU A 259 6.96 26.10 19.03
C LEU A 259 7.88 25.13 18.26
N THR A 260 7.52 23.87 18.26
CA THR A 260 8.28 22.85 17.50
C THR A 260 8.22 23.12 16.01
N ASN A 261 7.05 23.47 15.48
CA ASN A 261 6.85 23.78 14.06
C ASN A 261 7.61 25.05 13.65
N THR A 262 7.63 26.08 14.50
CA THR A 262 8.41 27.30 14.25
C THR A 262 9.90 26.98 14.28
N GLY A 263 10.36 26.20 15.26
CA GLY A 263 11.76 25.80 15.37
C GLY A 263 12.23 24.94 14.20
N ALA A 264 11.35 24.13 13.62
CA ALA A 264 11.60 23.35 12.40
C ALA A 264 11.57 24.18 11.09
N GLY A 265 11.21 25.47 11.16
CA GLY A 265 11.17 26.36 10.01
C GLY A 265 9.89 26.24 9.16
N MET A 266 8.81 25.66 9.70
CA MET A 266 7.55 25.45 8.98
C MET A 266 6.93 26.76 8.47
N PHE A 267 6.98 27.83 9.27
CA PHE A 267 6.33 29.10 8.94
C PHE A 267 7.24 30.06 8.19
N ASN A 268 8.54 30.00 8.43
CA ASN A 268 9.52 30.82 7.74
C ASN A 268 10.88 30.15 7.80
N SER A 269 11.55 30.04 6.65
CA SER A 269 12.90 29.50 6.57
C SER A 269 13.70 30.22 5.49
N THR A 270 15.01 30.25 5.66
CA THR A 270 15.92 30.85 4.70
C THR A 270 17.01 29.87 4.32
N LEU A 271 17.09 29.55 3.04
CA LEU A 271 18.20 28.75 2.48
C LEU A 271 19.26 29.72 1.93
N THR A 272 20.45 29.65 2.49
CA THR A 272 21.60 30.37 1.97
C THR A 272 22.55 29.43 1.24
N VAL A 273 22.71 29.62 -0.06
CA VAL A 273 23.58 28.82 -0.91
C VAL A 273 24.87 29.56 -1.19
N HIS A 274 25.99 29.00 -0.83
CA HIS A 274 27.33 29.53 -1.15
C HIS A 274 27.90 28.77 -2.35
N ASP A 275 28.05 29.47 -3.48
CA ASP A 275 28.76 28.95 -4.64
C ASP A 275 30.23 29.36 -4.53
N VAL A 276 31.06 28.46 -4.13
CA VAL A 276 32.50 28.70 -3.92
C VAL A 276 33.23 28.96 -5.23
N PHE A 277 32.77 28.36 -6.34
CA PHE A 277 33.41 28.51 -7.64
C PHE A 277 33.14 29.88 -8.25
N ASN A 278 31.90 30.32 -8.20
CA ASN A 278 31.49 31.63 -8.74
C ASN A 278 31.56 32.75 -7.70
N LYS A 279 31.94 32.45 -6.45
CA LYS A 279 32.02 33.39 -5.32
C LYS A 279 30.69 34.13 -5.11
N GLN A 280 29.56 33.44 -5.27
CA GLN A 280 28.22 34.01 -5.11
C GLN A 280 27.54 33.44 -3.90
N VAL A 281 26.71 34.29 -3.27
CA VAL A 281 25.85 33.92 -2.17
C VAL A 281 24.41 34.22 -2.55
N ASN A 282 23.60 33.18 -2.72
CA ASN A 282 22.20 33.29 -3.05
C ASN A 282 21.36 32.97 -1.82
N LYS A 283 20.35 33.78 -1.54
CA LYS A 283 19.39 33.55 -0.44
C LYS A 283 18.01 33.32 -1.01
N TYR A 284 17.38 32.25 -0.56
CA TYR A 284 16.00 31.91 -0.86
C TYR A 284 15.22 31.92 0.45
N THR A 285 14.21 32.76 0.54
CA THR A 285 13.35 32.84 1.72
C THR A 285 12.02 32.18 1.41
N PHE A 286 11.58 31.28 2.27
CA PHE A 286 10.27 30.68 2.24
C PHE A 286 9.40 31.34 3.32
N ASN A 287 8.19 31.74 2.95
CA ASN A 287 7.18 32.28 3.85
C ASN A 287 5.87 31.51 3.64
N TYR A 288 5.45 30.75 4.68
CA TYR A 288 4.26 29.91 4.60
C TYR A 288 3.00 30.70 4.19
N MET A 289 2.81 31.90 4.70
CA MET A 289 1.63 32.71 4.41
C MET A 289 1.57 33.22 2.98
N GLU A 290 2.72 33.46 2.37
CA GLU A 290 2.81 34.00 1.00
C GLU A 290 2.86 32.84 -0.02
N ASP A 291 3.63 31.78 0.29
CA ASP A 291 3.95 30.72 -0.67
C ASP A 291 2.96 29.56 -0.63
N SER A 292 2.36 29.25 0.55
CA SER A 292 1.59 28.02 0.74
C SER A 292 0.16 28.24 1.25
N TYR A 293 -0.12 29.35 1.95
CA TYR A 293 -1.44 29.55 2.57
C TYR A 293 -2.58 29.59 1.55
N ASN A 294 -2.35 30.20 0.39
CA ASN A 294 -3.35 30.28 -0.67
C ASN A 294 -3.70 28.92 -1.29
N ILE A 295 -2.79 27.95 -1.21
CA ILE A 295 -3.02 26.58 -1.68
C ILE A 295 -3.84 25.84 -0.64
N LEU A 296 -3.52 25.96 0.65
CA LEU A 296 -4.16 25.26 1.76
C LEU A 296 -5.50 25.89 2.20
N SER A 297 -5.70 27.19 2.02
CA SER A 297 -6.98 27.82 2.36
C SER A 297 -8.14 27.29 1.52
N ASN A 298 -7.88 26.86 0.29
CA ASN A 298 -8.87 26.17 -0.53
C ASN A 298 -9.20 24.76 -0.03
N PHE A 299 -8.36 24.19 0.84
CA PHE A 299 -8.54 22.87 1.45
C PHE A 299 -9.38 22.92 2.73
N ILE A 300 -9.12 23.93 3.57
CA ILE A 300 -9.77 24.07 4.90
C ILE A 300 -11.24 24.52 4.77
N ILE A 301 -11.59 25.23 3.71
CA ILE A 301 -12.97 25.71 3.49
C ILE A 301 -13.91 24.58 2.98
N ARG A 302 -13.39 23.40 2.66
CA ARG A 302 -14.21 22.24 2.19
C ARG A 302 -14.38 21.11 3.22
N LEU A 303 -13.90 21.27 4.44
CA LEU A 303 -14.21 20.45 5.59
C LEU A 303 -15.38 21.03 6.36
#